data_ba0aef160e75375c51636b96ac28deac
#
_entry.id   ba0aef160e75375c51636b96ac28deac
#
_cell.length_a   1.000
_cell.length_b   1.000
_cell.length_c   1.000
_cell.angle_alpha   90.00
_cell.angle_beta   90.00
_cell.angle_gamma   90.00
#
_symmetry.space_group_name_H-M   'P 1'
#
loop_
_entity.id
_entity.type
_entity.pdbx_description
1 polymer ?
#
loop_
_entity_poly.entity_id
_entity_poly.type
_entity_poly.pdbx_seq_one_letter_code
_entity_poly.pdbx_strand_id
1 'polypeptide(L)'
;DIAPSALVPNAHFIFPINDKWAVGTSMTTNFGLATDFSKNYAAGPIGGKTDLKTANLNLSGAYRLNDNFSFGLGVNAVYADAEITRHAGDLGKLTPKLGLPPIPASTTMAKLTGDDWGYGWNAGILYELNPDNRFSLTYRSKVTVKFKDGKYSNDLPSNNPYLNGAGIVGTDGEKIKGKLDLNLPDIWEFSGYHKVAPKWALHYSVAYTGWSEFKDLTAYRSSDGKQLFHKAENFKDAWRFAVGTTYYYDDNWTFRTGIAYDESPVPTKYRSISIPDQDRYWLSAGTTYAFNENASVDLGISYMYGKKVNISEKLVETNALPLPAYEFKSEGSAWLYGVNFNYTF
;
A
#
# COMPACT_ATOMS: atom_id res chain seq x y z
N ASP A 1 -2.35 -10.60 -16.71
CA ASP A 1 -2.64 -9.68 -15.60
C ASP A 1 -2.13 -10.30 -14.30
N ILE A 2 -1.27 -9.58 -13.59
CA ILE A 2 -0.65 -10.04 -12.35
C ILE A 2 -1.20 -9.30 -11.11
N ALA A 3 -2.05 -8.30 -11.32
CA ALA A 3 -2.68 -7.52 -10.26
C ALA A 3 -4.16 -7.90 -10.15
N PRO A 4 -4.57 -8.67 -9.12
CA PRO A 4 -5.96 -9.05 -8.93
C PRO A 4 -6.83 -7.84 -8.57
N SER A 5 -8.12 -7.93 -8.86
CA SER A 5 -9.10 -6.95 -8.41
C SER A 5 -9.26 -7.00 -6.89
N ALA A 6 -9.54 -5.86 -6.27
CA ALA A 6 -9.74 -5.75 -4.83
C ALA A 6 -10.98 -4.93 -4.50
N LEU A 7 -11.68 -5.32 -3.44
CA LEU A 7 -12.73 -4.55 -2.80
C LEU A 7 -12.14 -3.85 -1.58
N VAL A 8 -12.31 -2.52 -1.49
CA VAL A 8 -11.76 -1.70 -0.41
C VAL A 8 -12.91 -1.02 0.33
N PRO A 9 -13.37 -1.60 1.47
CA PRO A 9 -14.43 -1.00 2.26
C PRO A 9 -13.93 0.19 3.08
N ASN A 10 -14.84 1.13 3.36
CA ASN A 10 -14.61 2.21 4.31
C ASN A 10 -15.89 2.52 5.09
N ALA A 11 -15.73 3.07 6.29
CA ALA A 11 -16.82 3.53 7.12
C ALA A 11 -16.36 4.70 7.99
N HIS A 12 -17.22 5.68 8.19
CA HIS A 12 -16.93 6.87 9.00
C HIS A 12 -18.15 7.22 9.87
N PHE A 13 -17.90 7.53 11.14
CA PHE A 13 -18.90 8.05 12.06
C PHE A 13 -18.37 9.32 12.71
N ILE A 14 -19.19 10.37 12.71
CA ILE A 14 -18.86 11.67 13.28
C ILE A 14 -19.95 12.06 14.27
N PHE A 15 -19.55 12.40 15.50
CA PHE A 15 -20.44 12.81 16.57
C PHE A 15 -20.07 14.21 17.05
N PRO A 16 -20.80 15.24 16.65
CA PRO A 16 -20.68 16.57 17.24
C PRO A 16 -21.08 16.51 18.72
N ILE A 17 -20.21 16.94 19.60
CA ILE A 17 -20.52 17.01 21.07
C ILE A 17 -21.18 18.34 21.38
N ASN A 18 -20.64 19.44 20.82
CA ASN A 18 -21.13 20.80 20.94
C ASN A 18 -20.55 21.65 19.80
N ASP A 19 -20.70 22.96 19.86
CA ASP A 19 -20.24 23.87 18.80
C ASP A 19 -18.70 23.88 18.60
N LYS A 20 -17.96 23.38 19.57
CA LYS A 20 -16.48 23.38 19.55
C LYS A 20 -15.85 22.01 19.45
N TRP A 21 -16.48 20.96 19.95
CA TRP A 21 -15.94 19.62 20.06
C TRP A 21 -16.71 18.62 19.21
N ALA A 22 -15.97 17.79 18.51
CA ALA A 22 -16.49 16.61 17.82
C ALA A 22 -15.56 15.41 18.01
N VAL A 23 -16.12 14.23 17.99
CA VAL A 23 -15.37 12.97 17.96
C VAL A 23 -15.77 12.19 16.73
N GLY A 24 -14.85 11.37 16.24
CA GLY A 24 -15.09 10.55 15.06
C GLY A 24 -14.33 9.25 15.15
N THR A 25 -14.85 8.25 14.48
CA THR A 25 -14.20 6.97 14.26
C THR A 25 -14.32 6.57 12.80
N SER A 26 -13.32 5.87 12.29
CA SER A 26 -13.34 5.41 10.92
C SER A 26 -12.60 4.10 10.74
N MET A 27 -12.97 3.38 9.68
CA MET A 27 -12.24 2.26 9.14
C MET A 27 -11.87 2.58 7.69
N THR A 28 -10.60 2.53 7.37
CA THR A 28 -10.05 2.83 6.04
C THR A 28 -8.93 1.86 5.68
N THR A 29 -8.55 1.82 4.42
CA THR A 29 -7.36 1.12 3.94
C THR A 29 -6.40 2.13 3.34
N ASN A 30 -5.23 2.30 3.96
CA ASN A 30 -4.24 3.28 3.51
C ASN A 30 -3.15 2.65 2.64
N PHE A 31 -2.88 1.36 2.83
CA PHE A 31 -1.84 0.61 2.14
C PHE A 31 -2.37 -0.75 1.71
N GLY A 32 -1.97 -1.19 0.54
CA GLY A 32 -2.28 -2.49 0.00
C GLY A 32 -1.45 -2.77 -1.24
N LEU A 33 -1.14 -4.02 -1.47
CA LEU A 33 -0.39 -4.47 -2.62
C LEU A 33 -0.79 -5.90 -2.93
N ALA A 34 -1.00 -6.21 -4.21
CA ALA A 34 -1.17 -7.59 -4.63
C ALA A 34 -0.56 -7.81 -6.00
N THR A 35 0.35 -8.76 -6.09
CA THR A 35 0.84 -9.35 -7.35
C THR A 35 0.81 -10.86 -7.23
N ASP A 36 0.35 -11.53 -8.29
CA ASP A 36 0.24 -12.98 -8.31
C ASP A 36 0.68 -13.54 -9.67
N PHE A 37 1.79 -14.26 -9.64
CA PHE A 37 2.35 -14.97 -10.79
C PHE A 37 2.04 -16.46 -10.69
N SER A 38 1.94 -17.14 -11.83
CA SER A 38 1.70 -18.58 -11.83
C SER A 38 2.82 -19.35 -11.10
N LYS A 39 2.47 -20.47 -10.47
CA LYS A 39 3.44 -21.33 -9.74
C LYS A 39 4.58 -21.85 -10.62
N ASN A 40 4.36 -21.94 -11.93
CA ASN A 40 5.35 -22.43 -12.91
C ASN A 40 6.05 -21.28 -13.65
N TYR A 41 5.91 -20.05 -13.16
CA TYR A 41 6.52 -18.89 -13.80
C TYR A 41 8.05 -19.02 -13.80
N ALA A 42 8.69 -18.77 -14.95
CA ALA A 42 10.12 -18.93 -15.13
C ALA A 42 10.96 -18.15 -14.09
N ALA A 43 10.54 -16.92 -13.79
CA ALA A 43 11.14 -16.08 -12.78
C ALA A 43 10.51 -16.27 -11.38
N GLY A 44 10.10 -17.48 -11.04
CA GLY A 44 9.47 -17.84 -9.76
C GLY A 44 10.21 -17.34 -8.49
N PRO A 45 11.56 -17.35 -8.43
CA PRO A 45 12.29 -16.86 -7.26
C PRO A 45 12.10 -15.37 -6.96
N ILE A 46 11.74 -14.57 -7.94
CA ILE A 46 11.52 -13.12 -7.82
C ILE A 46 10.06 -12.72 -8.09
N GLY A 47 9.28 -13.58 -8.75
CA GLY A 47 7.83 -13.46 -8.95
C GLY A 47 7.05 -14.11 -7.81
N GLY A 48 6.11 -14.99 -8.17
CA GLY A 48 5.25 -15.67 -7.20
C GLY A 48 4.13 -14.78 -6.71
N LYS A 49 3.78 -14.86 -5.42
CA LYS A 49 2.74 -14.06 -4.81
C LYS A 49 3.32 -13.07 -3.82
N THR A 50 2.87 -11.83 -3.88
CA THR A 50 3.10 -10.81 -2.86
C THR A 50 1.76 -10.15 -2.59
N ASP A 51 1.24 -10.29 -1.38
CA ASP A 51 -0.09 -9.80 -0.99
C ASP A 51 0.03 -9.11 0.36
N LEU A 52 -0.41 -7.88 0.45
CA LEU A 52 -0.52 -7.10 1.67
C LEU A 52 -1.90 -6.45 1.72
N LYS A 53 -2.64 -6.75 2.75
CA LYS A 53 -3.93 -6.12 3.05
C LYS A 53 -3.83 -5.42 4.40
N THR A 54 -4.30 -4.19 4.45
CA THR A 54 -4.35 -3.44 5.71
C THR A 54 -5.75 -2.90 5.96
N ALA A 55 -6.09 -2.78 7.23
CA ALA A 55 -7.26 -2.05 7.69
C ALA A 55 -6.84 -1.11 8.81
N ASN A 56 -7.16 0.17 8.69
CA ASN A 56 -6.86 1.18 9.69
C ASN A 56 -8.14 1.53 10.46
N LEU A 57 -8.11 1.32 11.76
CA LEU A 57 -9.13 1.80 12.69
C LEU A 57 -8.63 3.10 13.31
N ASN A 58 -9.41 4.17 13.18
CA ASN A 58 -9.08 5.49 13.70
C ASN A 58 -10.11 5.93 14.74
N LEU A 59 -9.63 6.56 15.79
CA LEU A 59 -10.42 7.33 16.74
C LEU A 59 -9.82 8.72 16.83
N SER A 60 -10.62 9.74 16.53
CA SER A 60 -10.18 11.14 16.46
C SER A 60 -11.09 12.06 17.25
N GLY A 61 -10.49 13.12 17.79
CA GLY A 61 -11.18 14.27 18.35
C GLY A 61 -10.83 15.53 17.56
N ALA A 62 -11.76 16.44 17.46
CA ALA A 62 -11.58 17.74 16.83
C ALA A 62 -12.05 18.86 17.74
N TYR A 63 -11.35 19.98 17.68
CA TYR A 63 -11.63 21.19 18.44
C TYR A 63 -11.64 22.41 17.53
N ARG A 64 -12.72 23.17 17.57
CA ARG A 64 -12.84 24.47 16.90
C ARG A 64 -12.41 25.58 17.86
N LEU A 65 -11.23 26.15 17.60
CA LEU A 65 -10.69 27.24 18.41
C LEU A 65 -11.49 28.54 18.24
N ASN A 66 -11.79 28.89 16.98
CA ASN A 66 -12.54 30.08 16.59
C ASN A 66 -13.15 29.86 15.19
N ASP A 67 -13.67 30.91 14.58
CA ASP A 67 -14.29 30.81 13.24
C ASP A 67 -13.30 30.45 12.12
N ASN A 68 -12.00 30.61 12.35
CA ASN A 68 -10.95 30.39 11.37
C ASN A 68 -10.17 29.09 11.57
N PHE A 69 -9.95 28.65 12.82
CA PHE A 69 -9.07 27.52 13.13
C PHE A 69 -9.79 26.36 13.78
N SER A 70 -9.54 25.18 13.25
CA SER A 70 -9.89 23.90 13.86
C SER A 70 -8.68 22.98 13.89
N PHE A 71 -8.60 22.14 14.93
CA PHE A 71 -7.53 21.18 15.14
C PHE A 71 -8.11 19.78 15.31
N GLY A 72 -7.38 18.79 14.84
CA GLY A 72 -7.75 17.40 15.01
C GLY A 72 -6.56 16.58 15.50
N LEU A 73 -6.84 15.59 16.33
CA LEU A 73 -5.87 14.61 16.82
C LEU A 73 -6.53 13.25 16.87
N GLY A 74 -5.83 12.22 16.43
CA GLY A 74 -6.35 10.87 16.41
C GLY A 74 -5.31 9.81 16.68
N VAL A 75 -5.78 8.63 17.02
CA VAL A 75 -4.99 7.41 17.18
C VAL A 75 -5.42 6.37 16.16
N ASN A 76 -4.46 5.58 15.68
CA ASN A 76 -4.65 4.58 14.64
C ASN A 76 -4.22 3.21 15.14
N ALA A 77 -5.03 2.20 14.86
CA ALA A 77 -4.67 0.80 14.96
C ALA A 77 -4.74 0.18 13.55
N VAL A 78 -3.60 -0.26 13.04
CA VAL A 78 -3.48 -0.82 11.70
C VAL A 78 -3.32 -2.32 11.80
N TYR A 79 -4.32 -3.05 11.33
CA TYR A 79 -4.22 -4.50 11.12
C TYR A 79 -3.61 -4.75 9.75
N ALA A 80 -2.63 -5.63 9.67
CA ALA A 80 -2.02 -6.05 8.43
C ALA A 80 -2.01 -7.56 8.31
N ASP A 81 -2.38 -8.07 7.14
CA ASP A 81 -2.28 -9.47 6.73
C ASP A 81 -1.36 -9.52 5.51
N ALA A 82 -0.30 -10.33 5.57
CA ALA A 82 0.71 -10.39 4.53
C ALA A 82 1.04 -11.84 4.12
N GLU A 83 1.22 -12.02 2.83
CA GLU A 83 1.72 -13.27 2.24
C GLU A 83 2.79 -12.98 1.19
N ILE A 84 3.91 -13.68 1.29
CA ILE A 84 4.96 -13.71 0.27
C ILE A 84 5.21 -15.17 -0.08
N THR A 85 5.07 -15.55 -1.37
CA THR A 85 5.38 -16.88 -1.85
C THR A 85 6.31 -16.78 -3.05
N ARG A 86 7.36 -17.62 -3.07
CA ARG A 86 8.32 -17.73 -4.16
C ARG A 86 8.47 -19.18 -4.57
N HIS A 87 8.68 -19.40 -5.87
CA HIS A 87 8.81 -20.73 -6.47
C HIS A 87 10.17 -20.89 -7.15
N ALA A 88 10.57 -22.12 -7.45
CA ALA A 88 11.85 -22.41 -8.06
C ALA A 88 12.02 -21.84 -9.47
N GLY A 89 10.97 -21.87 -10.28
CA GLY A 89 11.03 -21.39 -11.66
C GLY A 89 12.20 -22.02 -12.44
N ASP A 90 12.90 -21.21 -13.22
CA ASP A 90 14.08 -21.64 -13.97
C ASP A 90 15.30 -21.98 -13.09
N LEU A 91 15.33 -21.51 -11.82
CA LEU A 91 16.37 -21.92 -10.87
C LEU A 91 16.37 -23.45 -10.67
N GLY A 92 15.20 -24.08 -10.73
CA GLY A 92 15.07 -25.53 -10.63
C GLY A 92 15.82 -26.30 -11.72
N LYS A 93 15.99 -25.73 -12.90
CA LYS A 93 16.79 -26.30 -14.00
C LYS A 93 18.29 -26.16 -13.80
N LEU A 94 18.71 -25.26 -12.91
CA LEU A 94 20.12 -24.98 -12.63
C LEU A 94 20.68 -25.85 -11.49
N THR A 95 19.81 -26.47 -10.69
CA THR A 95 20.25 -27.32 -9.56
C THR A 95 21.16 -28.47 -9.95
N PRO A 96 21.03 -29.14 -11.13
CA PRO A 96 21.99 -30.14 -11.57
C PRO A 96 23.40 -29.60 -11.79
N LYS A 97 23.59 -28.35 -12.17
CA LYS A 97 24.89 -27.70 -12.30
C LYS A 97 25.57 -27.50 -10.96
N LEU A 98 24.80 -27.57 -9.87
CA LEU A 98 25.28 -27.49 -8.48
C LEU A 98 25.43 -28.88 -7.83
N GLY A 99 25.29 -29.94 -8.62
CA GLY A 99 25.33 -31.32 -8.12
C GLY A 99 24.07 -31.76 -7.36
N LEU A 100 22.98 -31.04 -7.52
CA LEU A 100 21.67 -31.33 -6.91
C LEU A 100 20.71 -31.92 -7.94
N PRO A 101 19.73 -32.72 -7.54
CA PRO A 101 18.68 -33.18 -8.44
C PRO A 101 17.89 -31.98 -9.01
N PRO A 102 17.35 -32.10 -10.25
CA PRO A 102 16.45 -31.09 -10.78
C PRO A 102 15.19 -31.02 -9.93
N ILE A 103 14.73 -29.81 -9.63
CA ILE A 103 13.47 -29.59 -8.90
C ILE A 103 12.42 -28.94 -9.81
N PRO A 104 11.13 -29.27 -9.64
CA PRO A 104 10.05 -28.67 -10.43
C PRO A 104 10.01 -27.16 -10.28
N ALA A 105 9.63 -26.45 -11.34
CA ALA A 105 9.47 -24.99 -11.31
C ALA A 105 8.45 -24.51 -10.24
N SER A 106 7.46 -25.35 -9.95
CA SER A 106 6.41 -25.07 -8.95
C SER A 106 6.82 -25.32 -7.49
N THR A 107 8.03 -25.87 -7.25
CA THR A 107 8.52 -26.11 -5.89
C THR A 107 8.55 -24.82 -5.09
N THR A 108 7.98 -24.82 -3.91
CA THR A 108 7.96 -23.64 -3.03
C THR A 108 9.34 -23.42 -2.43
N MET A 109 9.96 -22.30 -2.78
CA MET A 109 11.27 -21.89 -2.27
C MET A 109 11.17 -21.08 -0.99
N ALA A 110 10.10 -20.31 -0.84
CA ALA A 110 9.79 -19.55 0.36
C ALA A 110 8.30 -19.27 0.40
N LYS A 111 7.69 -19.47 1.54
CA LYS A 111 6.32 -19.03 1.85
C LYS A 111 6.31 -18.42 3.23
N LEU A 112 6.01 -17.11 3.29
CA LEU A 112 5.83 -16.35 4.52
C LEU A 112 4.38 -15.93 4.62
N THR A 113 3.77 -16.11 5.78
CA THR A 113 2.43 -15.62 6.09
C THR A 113 2.42 -15.06 7.50
N GLY A 114 1.65 -14.02 7.71
CA GLY A 114 1.47 -13.47 9.05
C GLY A 114 0.45 -12.34 9.06
N ASP A 115 -0.12 -12.15 10.23
CA ASP A 115 -0.99 -11.02 10.53
C ASP A 115 -0.62 -10.45 11.88
N ASP A 116 -0.71 -9.15 12.03
CA ASP A 116 -0.46 -8.45 13.28
C ASP A 116 -0.99 -7.01 13.23
N TRP A 117 -0.92 -6.34 14.36
CA TRP A 117 -1.32 -4.95 14.54
C TRP A 117 -0.11 -4.02 14.67
N GLY A 118 -0.24 -2.82 14.13
CA GLY A 118 0.65 -1.70 14.39
C GLY A 118 -0.14 -0.48 14.84
N TYR A 119 0.51 0.49 15.46
CA TYR A 119 -0.16 1.65 16.06
C TYR A 119 0.53 2.94 15.63
N GLY A 120 -0.29 3.97 15.50
CA GLY A 120 0.18 5.29 15.12
C GLY A 120 -0.80 6.37 15.57
N TRP A 121 -0.56 7.59 15.11
CA TRP A 121 -1.36 8.75 15.40
C TRP A 121 -1.46 9.67 14.17
N ASN A 122 -2.41 10.58 14.20
CA ASN A 122 -2.57 11.61 13.19
C ASN A 122 -2.99 12.93 13.82
N ALA A 123 -2.63 14.00 13.16
CA ALA A 123 -3.02 15.36 13.56
C ALA A 123 -3.37 16.17 12.32
N GLY A 124 -4.16 17.20 12.51
CA GLY A 124 -4.53 18.10 11.43
C GLY A 124 -4.91 19.49 11.92
N ILE A 125 -4.73 20.47 11.03
CA ILE A 125 -5.14 21.84 11.19
C ILE A 125 -5.99 22.21 9.99
N LEU A 126 -7.14 22.83 10.25
CA LEU A 126 -7.98 23.45 9.23
C LEU A 126 -8.00 24.96 9.47
N TYR A 127 -7.64 25.72 8.46
CA TYR A 127 -7.74 27.17 8.45
C TYR A 127 -8.80 27.61 7.42
N GLU A 128 -9.85 28.26 7.92
CA GLU A 128 -10.93 28.82 7.13
C GLU A 128 -10.75 30.34 7.10
N LEU A 129 -10.21 30.87 6.01
CA LEU A 129 -10.05 32.31 5.80
C LEU A 129 -11.41 33.00 5.80
N ASN A 130 -12.36 32.37 5.11
CA ASN A 130 -13.77 32.69 5.05
C ASN A 130 -14.56 31.46 4.61
N PRO A 131 -15.89 31.45 4.48
CA PRO A 131 -16.66 30.28 4.05
C PRO A 131 -16.28 29.70 2.69
N ASP A 132 -15.70 30.53 1.82
CA ASP A 132 -15.35 30.14 0.44
C ASP A 132 -13.89 29.69 0.27
N ASN A 133 -13.04 29.96 1.25
CA ASN A 133 -11.60 29.68 1.16
C ASN A 133 -11.08 29.01 2.42
N ARG A 134 -10.56 27.81 2.28
CA ARG A 134 -9.99 27.03 3.38
C ARG A 134 -8.77 26.23 2.97
N PHE A 135 -7.90 26.00 3.93
CA PHE A 135 -6.66 25.25 3.80
C PHE A 135 -6.58 24.21 4.91
N SER A 136 -5.94 23.10 4.63
CA SER A 136 -5.64 22.10 5.65
C SER A 136 -4.21 21.61 5.54
N LEU A 137 -3.65 21.27 6.68
CA LEU A 137 -2.39 20.55 6.80
C LEU A 137 -2.60 19.37 7.72
N THR A 138 -2.31 18.17 7.23
CA THR A 138 -2.48 16.94 7.99
C THR A 138 -1.17 16.15 8.05
N TYR A 139 -1.01 15.43 9.13
CA TYR A 139 0.09 14.50 9.33
C TYR A 139 -0.44 13.16 9.83
N ARG A 140 0.02 12.08 9.24
CA ARG A 140 -0.18 10.71 9.69
C ARG A 140 1.17 10.10 10.01
N SER A 141 1.33 9.56 11.22
CA SER A 141 2.58 8.98 11.68
C SER A 141 2.95 7.70 10.96
N LYS A 142 4.21 7.34 11.01
CA LYS A 142 4.71 6.00 10.69
C LYS A 142 4.01 4.97 11.53
N VAL A 143 3.86 3.76 10.96
CA VAL A 143 3.36 2.58 11.67
C VAL A 143 4.28 1.42 11.37
N THR A 144 4.82 0.78 12.40
CA THR A 144 5.55 -0.48 12.27
C THR A 144 4.65 -1.61 12.69
N VAL A 145 4.37 -2.53 11.76
CA VAL A 145 3.67 -3.78 12.06
C VAL A 145 4.72 -4.85 12.32
N LYS A 146 4.75 -5.36 13.54
CA LYS A 146 5.71 -6.40 13.97
C LYS A 146 5.03 -7.76 13.94
N PHE A 147 5.18 -8.48 12.84
CA PHE A 147 4.71 -9.85 12.72
C PHE A 147 5.56 -10.77 13.60
N LYS A 148 5.11 -11.07 14.81
CA LYS A 148 5.86 -11.86 15.82
C LYS A 148 5.65 -13.35 15.67
N ASP A 149 4.46 -13.75 15.23
CA ASP A 149 4.02 -15.14 15.11
C ASP A 149 3.81 -15.55 13.65
N GLY A 150 4.56 -14.93 12.74
CA GLY A 150 4.57 -15.28 11.33
C GLY A 150 5.04 -16.72 11.11
N LYS A 151 4.66 -17.28 9.96
CA LYS A 151 4.99 -18.66 9.59
C LYS A 151 5.82 -18.65 8.31
N TYR A 152 6.89 -19.42 8.33
CA TYR A 152 7.74 -19.69 7.17
C TYR A 152 7.72 -21.17 6.84
N SER A 153 7.66 -21.50 5.56
CA SER A 153 7.82 -22.86 5.05
C SER A 153 8.39 -22.86 3.64
N ASN A 154 8.97 -23.97 3.25
CA ASN A 154 9.33 -24.30 1.86
C ASN A 154 9.35 -25.81 1.66
N ASP A 155 9.41 -26.26 0.40
CA ASP A 155 9.45 -27.69 0.07
C ASP A 155 10.89 -28.24 -0.03
N LEU A 156 11.87 -27.51 0.50
CA LEU A 156 13.27 -27.90 0.47
C LEU A 156 13.62 -28.78 1.68
N PRO A 157 14.51 -29.76 1.49
CA PRO A 157 14.88 -30.65 2.59
C PRO A 157 15.63 -29.93 3.71
N SER A 158 15.20 -30.16 4.96
CA SER A 158 15.74 -29.51 6.15
C SER A 158 17.18 -29.96 6.49
N ASN A 159 17.54 -31.16 6.10
CA ASN A 159 18.85 -31.79 6.45
C ASN A 159 19.83 -31.80 5.27
N ASN A 160 19.68 -30.88 4.29
CA ASN A 160 20.58 -30.83 3.15
C ASN A 160 21.84 -30.00 3.47
N PRO A 161 23.07 -30.59 3.49
CA PRO A 161 24.30 -29.86 3.83
C PRO A 161 24.62 -28.70 2.88
N TYR A 162 24.28 -28.83 1.60
CA TYR A 162 24.52 -27.78 0.60
C TYR A 162 23.62 -26.56 0.83
N LEU A 163 22.33 -26.78 1.13
CA LEU A 163 21.39 -25.69 1.48
C LEU A 163 21.84 -25.02 2.78
N ASN A 164 22.20 -25.80 3.79
CA ASN A 164 22.67 -25.29 5.08
C ASN A 164 23.98 -24.48 4.92
N GLY A 165 24.92 -24.95 4.09
CA GLY A 165 26.14 -24.22 3.76
C GLY A 165 25.88 -22.92 2.99
N ALA A 166 24.82 -22.86 2.17
CA ALA A 166 24.39 -21.66 1.48
C ALA A 166 23.50 -20.72 2.36
N GLY A 167 23.28 -21.09 3.61
CA GLY A 167 22.46 -20.31 4.53
C GLY A 167 20.93 -20.47 4.33
N ILE A 168 20.50 -21.38 3.47
CA ILE A 168 19.09 -21.64 3.18
C ILE A 168 18.53 -22.60 4.25
N VAL A 169 17.37 -22.24 4.81
CA VAL A 169 16.66 -23.06 5.79
C VAL A 169 15.58 -23.85 5.06
N GLY A 170 15.84 -25.16 4.85
CA GLY A 170 14.80 -26.09 4.37
C GLY A 170 13.85 -26.48 5.49
N THR A 171 12.58 -26.77 5.16
CA THR A 171 11.56 -27.12 6.15
C THR A 171 10.78 -28.39 5.83
N ASP A 172 11.06 -29.06 4.72
CA ASP A 172 10.29 -30.26 4.25
C ASP A 172 8.76 -30.00 4.20
N GLY A 173 8.34 -28.76 3.91
CA GLY A 173 6.93 -28.35 3.95
C GLY A 173 6.41 -27.99 5.34
N GLU A 174 7.17 -28.19 6.40
CA GLU A 174 6.78 -27.85 7.76
C GLU A 174 6.77 -26.34 7.99
N LYS A 175 5.80 -25.86 8.78
CA LYS A 175 5.71 -24.44 9.16
C LYS A 175 6.55 -24.18 10.41
N ILE A 176 7.54 -23.31 10.29
CA ILE A 176 8.33 -22.82 11.42
C ILE A 176 7.97 -21.37 11.74
N LYS A 177 8.19 -20.97 13.00
CA LYS A 177 7.93 -19.59 13.42
C LYS A 177 8.98 -18.63 12.88
N GLY A 178 8.49 -17.53 12.30
CA GLY A 178 9.30 -16.43 11.81
C GLY A 178 8.76 -15.09 12.26
N LYS A 179 9.61 -14.08 12.24
CA LYS A 179 9.28 -12.69 12.56
C LYS A 179 9.76 -11.76 11.47
N LEU A 180 8.99 -10.69 11.20
CA LEU A 180 9.30 -9.65 10.24
C LEU A 180 8.68 -8.33 10.72
N ASP A 181 9.41 -7.23 10.53
CA ASP A 181 8.90 -5.88 10.77
C ASP A 181 8.57 -5.21 9.43
N LEU A 182 7.34 -4.72 9.31
CA LEU A 182 6.87 -3.95 8.16
C LEU A 182 6.76 -2.48 8.56
N ASN A 183 7.60 -1.63 7.98
CA ASN A 183 7.61 -0.20 8.23
C ASN A 183 6.74 0.52 7.19
N LEU A 184 5.57 1.01 7.63
CA LEU A 184 4.68 1.83 6.84
C LEU A 184 5.03 3.31 7.03
N PRO A 185 5.06 4.11 5.94
CA PRO A 185 5.56 5.48 5.99
C PRO A 185 4.60 6.45 6.66
N ASP A 186 5.14 7.60 7.06
CA ASP A 186 4.35 8.78 7.41
C ASP A 186 3.89 9.52 6.16
N ILE A 187 2.85 10.34 6.32
CA ILE A 187 2.26 11.13 5.24
C ILE A 187 1.99 12.54 5.75
N TRP A 188 2.49 13.53 5.02
CA TRP A 188 2.12 14.94 5.14
C TRP A 188 1.23 15.30 3.95
N GLU A 189 0.14 16.03 4.19
CA GLU A 189 -0.71 16.53 3.11
C GLU A 189 -1.14 17.96 3.39
N PHE A 190 -0.95 18.82 2.41
CA PHE A 190 -1.48 20.16 2.34
C PHE A 190 -2.57 20.24 1.29
N SER A 191 -3.72 20.80 1.62
CA SER A 191 -4.87 20.92 0.72
C SER A 191 -5.48 22.30 0.78
N GLY A 192 -6.09 22.71 -0.31
CA GLY A 192 -6.86 23.94 -0.41
C GLY A 192 -8.18 23.75 -1.12
N TYR A 193 -9.17 24.53 -0.73
CA TYR A 193 -10.48 24.62 -1.35
C TYR A 193 -10.87 26.07 -1.51
N HIS A 194 -11.31 26.47 -2.71
CA HIS A 194 -11.69 27.84 -3.05
C HIS A 194 -12.94 27.85 -3.90
N LYS A 195 -14.02 28.42 -3.39
CA LYS A 195 -15.23 28.67 -4.16
C LYS A 195 -15.03 29.93 -4.98
N VAL A 196 -14.72 29.78 -6.26
CA VAL A 196 -14.33 30.87 -7.17
C VAL A 196 -15.52 31.53 -7.88
N ALA A 197 -16.69 30.88 -7.86
CA ALA A 197 -17.94 31.36 -8.42
C ALA A 197 -19.12 30.77 -7.64
N PRO A 198 -20.38 31.27 -7.81
CA PRO A 198 -21.53 30.78 -7.03
C PRO A 198 -21.76 29.27 -7.09
N LYS A 199 -21.40 28.62 -8.20
CA LYS A 199 -21.58 27.18 -8.41
C LYS A 199 -20.26 26.41 -8.62
N TRP A 200 -19.09 27.08 -8.52
CA TRP A 200 -17.81 26.48 -8.84
C TRP A 200 -16.81 26.59 -7.70
N ALA A 201 -16.16 25.48 -7.38
CA ALA A 201 -15.03 25.45 -6.50
C ALA A 201 -13.82 24.79 -7.18
N LEU A 202 -12.64 25.26 -6.84
CA LEU A 202 -11.36 24.64 -7.17
C LEU A 202 -10.75 24.05 -5.92
N HIS A 203 -10.09 22.91 -6.04
CA HIS A 203 -9.37 22.31 -4.93
C HIS A 203 -8.11 21.62 -5.42
N TYR A 204 -7.15 21.51 -4.52
CA TYR A 204 -5.85 20.92 -4.78
C TYR A 204 -5.30 20.25 -3.53
N SER A 205 -4.40 19.32 -3.73
CA SER A 205 -3.60 18.75 -2.65
C SER A 205 -2.17 18.43 -3.10
N VAL A 206 -1.26 18.51 -2.15
CA VAL A 206 0.13 18.07 -2.25
C VAL A 206 0.40 17.14 -1.09
N ALA A 207 0.74 15.90 -1.37
CA ALA A 207 1.08 14.91 -0.36
C ALA A 207 2.54 14.48 -0.47
N TYR A 208 3.19 14.34 0.67
CA TYR A 208 4.53 13.80 0.82
C TYR A 208 4.47 12.53 1.65
N THR A 209 4.95 11.43 1.10
CA THR A 209 4.99 10.13 1.78
C THR A 209 6.44 9.73 2.03
N GLY A 210 6.78 9.50 3.30
CA GLY A 210 8.13 9.17 3.77
C GLY A 210 8.51 7.71 3.52
N TRP A 211 8.45 7.25 2.27
CA TRP A 211 8.74 5.87 1.88
C TRP A 211 10.18 5.44 2.11
N SER A 212 11.12 6.35 2.37
CA SER A 212 12.51 6.03 2.72
C SER A 212 12.65 5.18 4.00
N GLU A 213 11.60 5.07 4.79
CA GLU A 213 11.50 4.14 5.91
C GLU A 213 11.42 2.67 5.48
N PHE A 214 10.91 2.40 4.27
CA PHE A 214 10.79 1.05 3.72
C PHE A 214 12.08 0.67 3.00
N LYS A 215 13.04 0.13 3.75
CA LYS A 215 14.38 -0.21 3.27
C LYS A 215 14.49 -1.64 2.75
N ASP A 216 13.87 -2.56 3.45
CA ASP A 216 13.90 -3.99 3.13
C ASP A 216 12.72 -4.74 3.74
N LEU A 217 12.52 -5.96 3.26
CA LEU A 217 11.70 -6.98 3.88
C LEU A 217 12.62 -8.11 4.31
N THR A 218 12.82 -8.28 5.61
CA THR A 218 13.70 -9.30 6.17
C THR A 218 12.97 -10.12 7.23
N ALA A 219 12.88 -11.42 7.00
CA ALA A 219 12.30 -12.36 7.95
C ALA A 219 13.36 -13.18 8.64
N TYR A 220 13.21 -13.37 9.94
CA TYR A 220 14.10 -14.15 10.78
C TYR A 220 13.37 -15.29 11.47
N ARG A 221 14.03 -16.43 11.63
CA ARG A 221 13.54 -17.53 12.44
C ARG A 221 13.47 -17.12 13.91
N SER A 222 12.33 -17.36 14.53
CA SER A 222 12.08 -16.89 15.90
C SER A 222 12.97 -17.58 16.95
N SER A 223 13.39 -18.83 16.70
CA SER A 223 14.15 -19.63 17.67
C SER A 223 15.60 -19.20 17.84
N ASP A 224 16.26 -18.75 16.78
CA ASP A 224 17.72 -18.48 16.77
C ASP A 224 18.12 -17.23 15.99
N GLY A 225 17.14 -16.52 15.39
CA GLY A 225 17.40 -15.31 14.62
C GLY A 225 18.04 -15.54 13.25
N LYS A 226 18.10 -16.79 12.76
CA LYS A 226 18.61 -17.06 11.40
C LYS A 226 17.73 -16.42 10.35
N GLN A 227 18.34 -15.77 9.35
CA GLN A 227 17.60 -15.13 8.25
C GLN A 227 16.89 -16.19 7.40
N LEU A 228 15.61 -15.99 7.16
CA LEU A 228 14.75 -16.85 6.34
C LEU A 228 14.49 -16.26 4.96
N PHE A 229 14.37 -14.94 4.89
CA PHE A 229 14.06 -14.19 3.68
C PHE A 229 14.67 -12.81 3.76
N HIS A 230 15.12 -12.27 2.63
CA HIS A 230 15.57 -10.89 2.52
C HIS A 230 15.28 -10.34 1.13
N LYS A 231 14.75 -9.12 1.08
CA LYS A 231 14.54 -8.34 -0.13
C LYS A 231 14.87 -6.88 0.15
N ALA A 232 15.90 -6.37 -0.50
CA ALA A 232 16.23 -4.95 -0.45
C ALA A 232 15.24 -4.15 -1.31
N GLU A 233 14.63 -3.14 -0.74
CA GLU A 233 13.66 -2.25 -1.41
C GLU A 233 14.20 -0.83 -1.56
N ASN A 234 14.78 -0.28 -0.52
CA ASN A 234 15.41 1.05 -0.49
C ASN A 234 14.55 2.13 -1.18
N PHE A 235 13.28 2.20 -0.82
CA PHE A 235 12.37 3.17 -1.38
C PHE A 235 12.84 4.60 -1.08
N LYS A 236 12.48 5.54 -1.93
CA LYS A 236 12.66 6.98 -1.72
C LYS A 236 11.34 7.64 -1.34
N ASP A 237 11.43 8.77 -0.68
CA ASP A 237 10.25 9.59 -0.42
C ASP A 237 9.61 10.02 -1.74
N ALA A 238 8.30 10.14 -1.74
CA ALA A 238 7.54 10.39 -2.95
C ALA A 238 6.47 11.48 -2.75
N TRP A 239 6.19 12.22 -3.82
CA TRP A 239 5.22 13.29 -3.86
C TRP A 239 4.00 12.90 -4.69
N ARG A 240 2.85 13.43 -4.29
CA ARG A 240 1.61 13.36 -5.03
C ARG A 240 1.02 14.75 -5.19
N PHE A 241 0.60 15.10 -6.39
CA PHE A 241 -0.03 16.37 -6.73
C PHE A 241 -1.40 16.10 -7.33
N ALA A 242 -2.42 16.81 -6.85
CA ALA A 242 -3.78 16.68 -7.36
C ALA A 242 -4.43 18.05 -7.49
N VAL A 243 -5.23 18.22 -8.52
CA VAL A 243 -6.10 19.38 -8.73
C VAL A 243 -7.47 18.89 -9.19
N GLY A 244 -8.50 19.58 -8.76
CA GLY A 244 -9.85 19.23 -9.13
C GLY A 244 -10.81 20.41 -9.07
N THR A 245 -12.02 20.17 -9.51
CA THR A 245 -13.10 21.15 -9.50
C THR A 245 -14.42 20.50 -9.08
N THR A 246 -15.26 21.27 -8.44
CA THR A 246 -16.60 20.88 -8.03
C THR A 246 -17.60 21.85 -8.64
N TYR A 247 -18.64 21.31 -9.27
CA TYR A 247 -19.76 22.06 -9.82
C TYR A 247 -21.02 21.73 -9.03
N TYR A 248 -21.55 22.72 -8.33
CA TYR A 248 -22.80 22.65 -7.58
C TYR A 248 -23.95 22.97 -8.54
N TYR A 249 -24.53 21.96 -9.17
CA TYR A 249 -25.54 22.14 -10.21
C TYR A 249 -26.86 22.68 -9.63
N ASP A 250 -27.40 21.96 -8.63
CA ASP A 250 -28.62 22.34 -7.91
C ASP A 250 -28.60 21.75 -6.48
N ASP A 251 -29.71 21.77 -5.78
CA ASP A 251 -29.81 21.26 -4.41
C ASP A 251 -29.64 19.73 -4.31
N ASN A 252 -29.83 19.02 -5.41
CA ASN A 252 -29.72 17.55 -5.45
C ASN A 252 -28.40 17.06 -6.08
N TRP A 253 -27.89 17.73 -7.11
CA TRP A 253 -26.75 17.27 -7.89
C TRP A 253 -25.50 18.10 -7.69
N THR A 254 -24.39 17.39 -7.43
CA THR A 254 -23.04 17.95 -7.43
C THR A 254 -22.15 17.08 -8.31
N PHE A 255 -21.32 17.71 -9.15
CA PHE A 255 -20.40 17.02 -10.04
C PHE A 255 -18.95 17.40 -9.71
N ARG A 256 -18.03 16.46 -9.87
CA ARG A 256 -16.61 16.65 -9.61
C ARG A 256 -15.80 16.01 -10.70
N THR A 257 -14.64 16.61 -10.97
CA THR A 257 -13.60 16.00 -11.80
C THR A 257 -12.24 16.43 -11.29
N GLY A 258 -11.22 15.64 -11.56
CA GLY A 258 -9.87 15.97 -11.15
C GLY A 258 -8.83 15.12 -11.85
N ILE A 259 -7.60 15.60 -11.75
CA ILE A 259 -6.40 14.91 -12.23
C ILE A 259 -5.38 14.86 -11.10
N ALA A 260 -4.53 13.83 -11.11
CA ALA A 260 -3.44 13.70 -10.18
C ALA A 260 -2.20 13.08 -10.84
N TYR A 261 -1.05 13.43 -10.30
CA TYR A 261 0.22 12.78 -10.56
C TYR A 261 0.76 12.20 -9.25
N ASP A 262 1.17 10.95 -9.29
CA ASP A 262 1.64 10.19 -8.15
C ASP A 262 3.03 9.63 -8.47
N GLU A 263 4.05 10.17 -7.82
CA GLU A 263 5.43 9.77 -8.03
C GLU A 263 5.69 8.39 -7.43
N SER A 264 6.38 7.52 -8.17
CA SER A 264 6.81 6.23 -7.65
C SER A 264 7.92 6.39 -6.60
N PRO A 265 7.80 5.74 -5.44
CA PRO A 265 8.87 5.69 -4.46
C PRO A 265 9.99 4.71 -4.82
N VAL A 266 9.83 3.90 -5.86
CA VAL A 266 10.76 2.82 -6.19
C VAL A 266 11.90 3.31 -7.06
N PRO A 267 13.18 3.28 -6.55
CA PRO A 267 14.33 3.58 -7.38
C PRO A 267 14.52 2.52 -8.48
N THR A 268 14.96 2.94 -9.66
CA THR A 268 15.15 2.04 -10.81
C THR A 268 16.01 0.81 -10.46
N LYS A 269 17.06 1.01 -9.67
CA LYS A 269 17.98 -0.08 -9.25
C LYS A 269 17.30 -1.18 -8.41
N TYR A 270 16.28 -0.82 -7.62
CA TYR A 270 15.60 -1.73 -6.71
C TYR A 270 14.20 -2.14 -7.20
N ARG A 271 13.82 -1.68 -8.39
CA ARG A 271 12.52 -2.03 -8.99
C ARG A 271 12.47 -3.53 -9.25
N SER A 272 11.40 -4.17 -8.82
CA SER A 272 11.20 -5.61 -8.91
C SER A 272 9.88 -5.96 -9.58
N ILE A 273 9.74 -7.18 -10.08
CA ILE A 273 8.46 -7.64 -10.63
C ILE A 273 7.44 -7.96 -9.54
N SER A 274 7.86 -8.17 -8.32
CA SER A 274 6.96 -8.42 -7.18
C SER A 274 6.32 -7.13 -6.66
N ILE A 275 6.99 -5.97 -6.84
CA ILE A 275 6.46 -4.64 -6.54
C ILE A 275 6.80 -3.72 -7.73
N PRO A 276 6.16 -3.93 -8.88
CA PRO A 276 6.48 -3.22 -10.12
C PRO A 276 5.83 -1.84 -10.13
N ASP A 277 6.30 -0.95 -9.26
CA ASP A 277 5.74 0.37 -9.11
C ASP A 277 6.35 1.37 -10.10
N GLN A 278 5.52 2.32 -10.55
CA GLN A 278 5.85 3.36 -11.52
C GLN A 278 5.09 4.64 -11.22
N ASP A 279 5.53 5.75 -11.83
CA ASP A 279 4.78 7.00 -11.78
C ASP A 279 3.39 6.79 -12.38
N ARG A 280 2.36 7.39 -11.76
CA ARG A 280 0.96 7.22 -12.12
C ARG A 280 0.29 8.55 -12.39
N TYR A 281 -0.60 8.51 -13.38
CA TYR A 281 -1.48 9.62 -13.73
C TYR A 281 -2.92 9.18 -13.51
N TRP A 282 -3.70 10.05 -12.90
CA TRP A 282 -5.09 9.78 -12.55
C TRP A 282 -6.02 10.78 -13.23
N LEU A 283 -7.11 10.28 -13.78
CA LEU A 283 -8.26 11.07 -14.22
C LEU A 283 -9.48 10.55 -13.50
N SER A 284 -10.19 11.43 -12.81
CA SER A 284 -11.32 11.06 -11.95
C SER A 284 -12.52 11.92 -12.25
N ALA A 285 -13.72 11.32 -12.12
CA ALA A 285 -14.98 12.01 -12.16
C ALA A 285 -15.91 11.42 -11.10
N GLY A 286 -16.80 12.24 -10.58
CA GLY A 286 -17.76 11.82 -9.57
C GLY A 286 -18.97 12.69 -9.50
N THR A 287 -20.00 12.18 -8.83
CA THR A 287 -21.25 12.88 -8.59
C THR A 287 -21.79 12.55 -7.21
N THR A 288 -22.46 13.53 -6.62
CA THR A 288 -23.28 13.33 -5.43
C THR A 288 -24.72 13.60 -5.79
N TYR A 289 -25.60 12.71 -5.38
CA TYR A 289 -27.05 12.93 -5.40
C TYR A 289 -27.58 12.98 -3.97
N ALA A 290 -28.14 14.12 -3.60
CA ALA A 290 -28.81 14.31 -2.32
C ALA A 290 -30.29 13.96 -2.45
N PHE A 291 -30.72 12.90 -1.75
CA PHE A 291 -32.14 12.51 -1.72
C PHE A 291 -32.97 13.51 -0.91
N ASN A 292 -32.37 14.01 0.17
CA ASN A 292 -32.92 15.02 1.07
C ASN A 292 -31.77 15.64 1.89
N GLU A 293 -32.10 16.43 2.89
CA GLU A 293 -31.11 17.09 3.75
C GLU A 293 -30.28 16.10 4.61
N ASN A 294 -30.74 14.87 4.78
CA ASN A 294 -30.12 13.87 5.65
C ASN A 294 -29.36 12.79 4.88
N ALA A 295 -29.76 12.48 3.65
CA ALA A 295 -29.24 11.33 2.92
C ALA A 295 -28.71 11.72 1.54
N SER A 296 -27.54 11.20 1.21
CA SER A 296 -26.93 11.35 -0.11
C SER A 296 -26.12 10.11 -0.51
N VAL A 297 -25.91 9.95 -1.81
CA VAL A 297 -25.02 8.93 -2.38
C VAL A 297 -23.97 9.60 -3.24
N ASP A 298 -22.73 9.13 -3.10
CA ASP A 298 -21.62 9.51 -3.97
C ASP A 298 -21.27 8.35 -4.89
N LEU A 299 -21.09 8.66 -6.17
CA LEU A 299 -20.58 7.75 -7.18
C LEU A 299 -19.29 8.31 -7.77
N GLY A 300 -18.29 7.50 -7.92
CA GLY A 300 -17.01 7.90 -8.48
C GLY A 300 -16.44 6.88 -9.43
N ILE A 301 -15.69 7.37 -10.41
CA ILE A 301 -14.90 6.57 -11.34
C ILE A 301 -13.55 7.24 -11.52
N SER A 302 -12.49 6.42 -11.52
CA SER A 302 -11.13 6.88 -11.80
C SER A 302 -10.46 5.94 -12.77
N TYR A 303 -9.71 6.52 -13.69
CA TYR A 303 -8.77 5.79 -14.53
C TYR A 303 -7.35 6.14 -14.10
N MET A 304 -6.57 5.11 -13.81
CA MET A 304 -5.15 5.23 -13.48
C MET A 304 -4.32 4.69 -14.64
N TYR A 305 -3.36 5.49 -15.09
CA TYR A 305 -2.35 5.09 -16.05
C TYR A 305 -0.98 5.08 -15.38
N GLY A 306 -0.33 3.92 -15.36
CA GLY A 306 1.05 3.76 -14.88
C GLY A 306 2.04 3.84 -16.03
N LYS A 307 3.05 4.68 -15.86
CA LYS A 307 4.12 4.86 -16.85
C LYS A 307 4.90 3.56 -17.07
N LYS A 308 5.12 3.19 -18.31
CA LYS A 308 5.92 2.02 -18.68
C LYS A 308 7.35 2.13 -18.14
N VAL A 309 7.82 1.07 -17.49
CA VAL A 309 9.15 0.99 -16.89
C VAL A 309 9.85 -0.30 -17.27
N ASN A 310 11.20 -0.25 -17.31
CA ASN A 310 12.03 -1.41 -17.44
C ASN A 310 12.48 -1.89 -16.06
N ILE A 311 12.55 -3.20 -15.90
CA ILE A 311 13.01 -3.86 -14.67
C ILE A 311 14.10 -4.83 -15.06
N SER A 312 15.25 -4.74 -14.40
CA SER A 312 16.34 -5.70 -14.50
C SER A 312 16.55 -6.35 -13.13
N GLU A 313 16.28 -7.61 -13.02
CA GLU A 313 16.28 -8.31 -11.72
C GLU A 313 16.97 -9.66 -11.83
N LYS A 314 17.89 -9.95 -10.88
CA LYS A 314 18.56 -11.24 -10.77
C LYS A 314 17.69 -12.23 -10.00
N LEU A 315 17.68 -13.50 -10.41
CA LEU A 315 16.94 -14.56 -9.70
C LEU A 315 17.45 -14.77 -8.26
N VAL A 316 18.73 -14.49 -8.02
CA VAL A 316 19.35 -14.60 -6.70
C VAL A 316 20.33 -13.44 -6.55
N GLU A 317 20.24 -12.71 -5.45
CA GLU A 317 21.15 -11.61 -5.11
C GLU A 317 22.46 -12.14 -4.50
N THR A 318 23.17 -13.01 -5.20
CA THR A 318 24.49 -13.49 -4.76
C THR A 318 25.50 -13.35 -5.87
N ASN A 319 26.73 -12.99 -5.50
CA ASN A 319 27.86 -12.97 -6.41
C ASN A 319 28.52 -14.37 -6.55
N ALA A 320 28.09 -15.35 -5.75
CA ALA A 320 28.66 -16.71 -5.78
C ALA A 320 28.27 -17.50 -7.05
N LEU A 321 27.16 -17.11 -7.70
CA LEU A 321 26.70 -17.72 -8.95
C LEU A 321 26.43 -16.59 -9.96
N PRO A 322 27.13 -16.58 -11.11
CA PRO A 322 26.88 -15.60 -12.16
C PRO A 322 25.58 -15.93 -12.92
N LEU A 323 24.46 -15.73 -12.26
CA LEU A 323 23.16 -15.89 -12.90
C LEU A 323 22.82 -14.63 -13.69
N PRO A 324 22.26 -14.78 -14.91
CA PRO A 324 21.84 -13.64 -15.69
C PRO A 324 20.71 -12.88 -15.00
N ALA A 325 20.66 -11.57 -15.20
CA ALA A 325 19.50 -10.79 -14.86
C ALA A 325 18.37 -11.05 -15.87
N TYR A 326 17.14 -11.04 -15.38
CA TYR A 326 15.96 -11.07 -16.22
C TYR A 326 15.51 -9.64 -16.53
N GLU A 327 15.25 -9.38 -17.79
CA GLU A 327 14.76 -8.08 -18.26
C GLU A 327 13.25 -8.12 -18.47
N PHE A 328 12.54 -7.22 -17.80
CA PHE A 328 11.08 -7.10 -17.87
C PHE A 328 10.68 -5.70 -18.30
N LYS A 329 9.50 -5.62 -18.90
CA LYS A 329 8.78 -4.37 -19.09
C LYS A 329 7.49 -4.44 -18.29
N SER A 330 7.28 -3.46 -17.43
CA SER A 330 6.05 -3.34 -16.65
C SER A 330 5.29 -2.09 -17.08
N GLU A 331 4.00 -2.25 -17.28
CA GLU A 331 3.03 -1.19 -17.50
C GLU A 331 1.73 -1.61 -16.81
N GLY A 332 0.96 -0.66 -16.34
CA GLY A 332 -0.28 -0.95 -15.66
C GLY A 332 -1.30 0.14 -15.86
N SER A 333 -2.55 -0.24 -15.88
CA SER A 333 -3.68 0.66 -15.80
C SER A 333 -4.75 0.03 -14.93
N ALA A 334 -5.58 0.85 -14.32
CA ALA A 334 -6.67 0.36 -13.50
C ALA A 334 -7.88 1.28 -13.64
N TRP A 335 -9.07 0.69 -13.58
CA TRP A 335 -10.32 1.36 -13.37
C TRP A 335 -10.75 1.17 -11.92
N LEU A 336 -11.10 2.28 -11.27
CA LEU A 336 -11.61 2.27 -9.90
C LEU A 336 -13.03 2.82 -9.91
N TYR A 337 -13.91 2.12 -9.19
CA TYR A 337 -15.31 2.50 -9.02
C TYR A 337 -15.58 2.66 -7.53
N GLY A 338 -16.22 3.75 -7.17
CA GLY A 338 -16.57 4.03 -5.78
C GLY A 338 -18.04 4.33 -5.61
N VAL A 339 -18.60 3.83 -4.53
CA VAL A 339 -19.96 4.13 -4.06
C VAL A 339 -19.86 4.44 -2.58
N ASN A 340 -20.43 5.56 -2.16
CA ASN A 340 -20.49 5.93 -0.75
C ASN A 340 -21.89 6.44 -0.42
N PHE A 341 -22.41 6.00 0.71
CA PHE A 341 -23.68 6.46 1.23
C PHE A 341 -23.45 7.30 2.48
N ASN A 342 -24.05 8.49 2.52
CA ASN A 342 -23.94 9.43 3.63
C ASN A 342 -25.32 9.64 4.27
N TYR A 343 -25.35 9.57 5.59
CA TYR A 343 -26.54 9.85 6.36
C TYR A 343 -26.24 10.71 7.58
N THR A 344 -27.02 11.77 7.77
CA THR A 344 -26.95 12.65 8.95
C THR A 344 -28.20 12.43 9.79
N PHE A 345 -28.00 12.03 11.04
CA PHE A 345 -29.07 11.74 12.01
C PHE A 345 -29.72 13.01 12.58
#